data_e41d305f72dc400c2770eac28199596b
#
_entry.id   e41d305f72dc400c2770eac28199596b
#
_cell.length_a   1.000
_cell.length_b   1.000
_cell.length_c   1.000
_cell.angle_alpha   90.00
_cell.angle_beta   90.00
_cell.angle_gamma   90.00
#
_symmetry.space_group_name_H-M   'P 1'
#
loop_
_entity.id
_entity.type
_entity.pdbx_description
1 polymer ?
#
loop_
_entity_poly.entity_id
_entity_poly.type
_entity_poly.pdbx_seq_one_letter_code
_entity_poly.pdbx_strand_id
1 'polypeptide(L)'
;MKIVADTNTFLATALNEPEKRAIVALTRGHELIAPAILPFEIGNALSAMMKRGRLTRKEGLLAYGETEKIPVELRSIDIRKALTIAGQHKIYAYDAYFLECARATNSPLLTLDAALKKIAIKLGIRLLEVEP
;
A
#
# COMPACT_ATOMS: atom_id res chain seq x y z
N MET A 1 -10.39 -6.83 12.34
CA MET A 1 -10.76 -5.78 11.37
C MET A 1 -9.89 -5.95 10.14
N LYS A 2 -10.40 -5.58 8.98
CA LYS A 2 -9.60 -5.59 7.75
C LYS A 2 -9.00 -4.22 7.54
N ILE A 3 -7.75 -4.18 7.09
CA ILE A 3 -6.99 -2.95 6.86
C ILE A 3 -6.45 -2.99 5.43
N VAL A 4 -6.70 -1.92 4.66
CA VAL A 4 -6.07 -1.76 3.35
C VAL A 4 -4.74 -1.06 3.57
N ALA A 5 -3.64 -1.71 3.17
CA ALA A 5 -2.30 -1.14 3.25
C ALA A 5 -1.76 -0.93 1.84
N ASP A 6 -1.10 0.20 1.62
CA ASP A 6 -0.55 0.51 0.31
C ASP A 6 0.85 -0.11 0.10
N THR A 7 1.34 0.00 -1.13
CA THR A 7 2.61 -0.60 -1.54
C THR A 7 3.78 -0.17 -0.65
N ASN A 8 3.86 1.11 -0.31
CA ASN A 8 4.98 1.62 0.51
C ASN A 8 4.96 1.09 1.93
N THR A 9 3.79 0.75 2.46
CA THR A 9 3.68 0.11 3.78
C THR A 9 4.36 -1.26 3.78
N PHE A 10 4.13 -2.06 2.74
CA PHE A 10 4.79 -3.36 2.59
C PHE A 10 6.29 -3.20 2.39
N LEU A 11 6.71 -2.23 1.58
CA LEU A 11 8.13 -1.98 1.32
C LEU A 11 8.85 -1.51 2.59
N ALA A 12 8.25 -0.61 3.36
CA ALA A 12 8.84 -0.13 4.62
C ALA A 12 9.07 -1.29 5.59
N THR A 13 8.15 -2.25 5.63
CA THR A 13 8.28 -3.44 6.46
C THR A 13 9.40 -4.35 5.95
N ALA A 14 9.42 -4.65 4.65
CA ALA A 14 10.39 -5.56 4.05
C ALA A 14 11.83 -4.99 4.09
N LEU A 15 11.98 -3.67 3.97
CA LEU A 15 13.27 -3.00 3.94
C LEU A 15 13.72 -2.51 5.32
N ASN A 16 12.99 -2.85 6.37
CA ASN A 16 13.29 -2.46 7.76
C ASN A 16 13.43 -0.94 7.94
N GLU A 17 12.52 -0.20 7.33
CA GLU A 17 12.47 1.25 7.47
C GLU A 17 12.02 1.65 8.88
N PRO A 18 12.25 2.93 9.29
CA PRO A 18 11.89 3.39 10.64
C PRO A 18 10.43 3.15 11.03
N GLU A 19 9.51 3.20 10.07
CA GLU A 19 8.07 3.03 10.29
C GLU A 19 7.65 1.58 10.55
N LYS A 20 8.51 0.60 10.28
CA LYS A 20 8.17 -0.83 10.38
C LYS A 20 7.55 -1.18 11.73
N ARG A 21 8.14 -0.71 12.81
CA ARG A 21 7.68 -1.04 14.16
C ARG A 21 6.24 -0.58 14.41
N ALA A 22 5.93 0.65 13.99
CA ALA A 22 4.59 1.20 14.12
C ALA A 22 3.60 0.47 13.22
N ILE A 23 3.99 0.15 11.99
CA ILE A 23 3.16 -0.61 11.05
C ILE A 23 2.79 -1.98 11.64
N VAL A 24 3.78 -2.70 12.15
CA VAL A 24 3.56 -4.02 12.75
C VAL A 24 2.62 -3.91 13.95
N ALA A 25 2.82 -2.90 14.80
CA ALA A 25 1.96 -2.69 15.97
C ALA A 25 0.51 -2.39 15.57
N LEU A 26 0.29 -1.55 14.55
CA LEU A 26 -1.04 -1.18 14.07
C LEU A 26 -1.77 -2.34 13.40
N THR A 27 -1.05 -3.25 12.75
CA THR A 27 -1.67 -4.33 11.97
C THR A 27 -1.79 -5.64 12.72
N ARG A 28 -1.14 -5.76 13.88
CA ARG A 28 -1.16 -6.99 14.66
C ARG A 28 -2.58 -7.38 15.04
N GLY A 29 -2.94 -8.64 14.76
CA GLY A 29 -4.27 -9.16 15.06
C GLY A 29 -5.34 -8.77 14.06
N HIS A 30 -4.98 -8.08 12.98
CA HIS A 30 -5.89 -7.66 11.92
C HIS A 30 -5.53 -8.30 10.60
N GLU A 31 -6.50 -8.35 9.68
CA GLU A 31 -6.29 -8.88 8.33
C GLU A 31 -5.89 -7.74 7.39
N LEU A 32 -4.87 -7.97 6.58
CA LEU A 32 -4.49 -7.03 5.53
C LEU A 32 -5.17 -7.40 4.23
N ILE A 33 -5.68 -6.40 3.52
CA ILE A 33 -6.20 -6.55 2.17
C ILE A 33 -5.57 -5.50 1.27
N ALA A 34 -5.51 -5.80 -0.01
CA ALA A 34 -4.95 -4.88 -1.00
C ALA A 34 -5.50 -5.21 -2.39
N PRO A 35 -5.44 -4.25 -3.33
CA PRO A 35 -5.76 -4.55 -4.72
C PRO A 35 -4.82 -5.61 -5.29
N ALA A 36 -5.33 -6.39 -6.24
CA ALA A 36 -4.56 -7.47 -6.89
C ALA A 36 -3.28 -6.99 -7.58
N ILE A 37 -3.18 -5.71 -7.87
CA ILE A 37 -1.98 -5.11 -8.47
C ILE A 37 -0.78 -5.03 -7.50
N LEU A 38 -0.99 -5.21 -6.20
CA LEU A 38 0.04 -5.03 -5.18
C LEU A 38 1.37 -5.72 -5.48
N PRO A 39 1.43 -7.02 -5.81
CA PRO A 39 2.72 -7.66 -6.07
C PRO A 39 3.47 -7.02 -7.24
N PHE A 40 2.75 -6.58 -8.27
CA PHE A 40 3.36 -5.93 -9.44
C PHE A 40 3.90 -4.55 -9.09
N GLU A 41 3.22 -3.81 -8.22
CA GLU A 41 3.71 -2.52 -7.75
C GLU A 41 4.94 -2.68 -6.86
N ILE A 42 4.95 -3.67 -6.00
CA ILE A 42 6.13 -3.99 -5.18
C ILE A 42 7.33 -4.27 -6.09
N GLY A 43 7.14 -5.13 -7.10
CA GLY A 43 8.19 -5.46 -8.06
C GLY A 43 8.69 -4.23 -8.81
N ASN A 44 7.78 -3.37 -9.24
CA ASN A 44 8.16 -2.14 -9.93
C ASN A 44 8.98 -1.20 -9.03
N ALA A 45 8.56 -1.03 -7.78
CA ALA A 45 9.28 -0.18 -6.83
C ALA A 45 10.69 -0.72 -6.54
N LEU A 46 10.82 -2.03 -6.34
CA LEU A 46 12.11 -2.65 -6.09
C LEU A 46 13.03 -2.54 -7.30
N SER A 47 12.50 -2.72 -8.51
CA SER A 47 13.29 -2.57 -9.74
C SER A 47 13.79 -1.13 -9.92
N ALA A 48 12.96 -0.14 -9.54
CA ALA A 48 13.37 1.26 -9.58
C ALA A 48 14.52 1.52 -8.60
N MET A 49 14.48 0.94 -7.41
CA MET A 49 15.57 1.06 -6.44
C MET A 49 16.85 0.41 -6.94
N MET A 50 16.75 -0.76 -7.59
CA MET A 50 17.90 -1.42 -8.20
C MET A 50 18.51 -0.56 -9.32
N LYS A 51 17.66 0.02 -10.17
CA LYS A 51 18.10 0.88 -11.26
C LYS A 51 18.83 2.12 -10.76
N ARG A 52 18.43 2.64 -9.61
CA ARG A 52 19.06 3.81 -8.97
C ARG A 52 20.29 3.45 -8.14
N GLY A 53 20.66 2.18 -8.08
CA GLY A 53 21.80 1.73 -7.29
C GLY A 53 21.57 1.69 -5.80
N ARG A 54 20.33 1.76 -5.33
CA ARG A 54 20.00 1.69 -3.90
C ARG A 54 19.97 0.26 -3.37
N LEU A 55 19.66 -0.69 -4.24
CA LEU A 55 19.63 -2.11 -3.94
C LEU A 55 20.40 -2.86 -5.00
N THR A 56 21.12 -3.89 -4.59
CA THR A 56 21.64 -4.89 -5.54
C THR A 56 20.48 -5.78 -6.00
N ARG A 57 20.70 -6.53 -7.07
CA ARG A 57 19.73 -7.53 -7.53
C ARG A 57 19.39 -8.51 -6.42
N LYS A 58 20.39 -8.99 -5.70
CA LYS A 58 20.22 -9.94 -4.59
C LYS A 58 19.36 -9.33 -3.49
N GLU A 59 19.64 -8.08 -3.11
CA GLU A 59 18.86 -7.37 -2.09
C GLU A 59 17.42 -7.17 -2.51
N GLY A 60 17.19 -6.82 -3.78
CA GLY A 60 15.83 -6.67 -4.33
C GLY A 60 15.03 -7.96 -4.28
N LEU A 61 15.64 -9.08 -4.65
CA LEU A 61 14.99 -10.39 -4.58
C LEU A 61 14.70 -10.82 -3.15
N LEU A 62 15.62 -10.56 -2.22
CA LEU A 62 15.41 -10.84 -0.81
C LEU A 62 14.27 -10.00 -0.24
N ALA A 63 14.21 -8.71 -0.59
CA ALA A 63 13.15 -7.83 -0.14
C ALA A 63 11.79 -8.29 -0.65
N TYR A 64 11.70 -8.71 -1.91
CA TYR A 64 10.45 -9.25 -2.43
C TYR A 64 10.03 -10.50 -1.66
N GLY A 65 10.95 -11.41 -1.37
CA GLY A 65 10.70 -12.59 -0.55
C GLY A 65 10.15 -12.25 0.83
N GLU A 66 10.63 -11.16 1.44
CA GLU A 66 10.10 -10.69 2.72
C GLU A 66 8.66 -10.20 2.59
N THR A 67 8.31 -9.51 1.49
CA THR A 67 6.91 -9.09 1.27
C THR A 67 6.00 -10.30 1.10
N GLU A 68 6.47 -11.38 0.47
CA GLU A 68 5.68 -12.60 0.27
C GLU A 68 5.31 -13.28 1.59
N LYS A 69 6.08 -13.05 2.65
CA LYS A 69 5.80 -13.60 3.99
C LYS A 69 4.68 -12.87 4.72
N ILE A 70 4.28 -11.69 4.26
CA ILE A 70 3.23 -10.91 4.89
C ILE A 70 1.88 -11.41 4.37
N PRO A 71 1.01 -11.99 5.24
CA PRO A 71 -0.30 -12.42 4.79
C PRO A 71 -1.14 -11.22 4.34
N VAL A 72 -1.66 -11.29 3.13
CA VAL A 72 -2.52 -10.25 2.57
C VAL A 72 -3.54 -10.90 1.63
N GLU A 73 -4.80 -10.48 1.74
CA GLU A 73 -5.85 -10.90 0.81
C GLU A 73 -5.87 -9.92 -0.36
N LEU A 74 -5.66 -10.42 -1.57
CA LEU A 74 -5.69 -9.60 -2.77
C LEU A 74 -7.12 -9.57 -3.32
N ARG A 75 -7.57 -8.38 -3.71
CA ARG A 75 -8.93 -8.12 -4.17
C ARG A 75 -8.96 -7.55 -5.58
N SER A 76 -9.93 -7.99 -6.37
CA SER A 76 -10.26 -7.34 -7.64
C SER A 76 -10.86 -5.97 -7.35
N ILE A 77 -10.54 -5.00 -8.19
CA ILE A 77 -10.97 -3.60 -8.03
C ILE A 77 -11.86 -3.21 -9.20
N ASP A 78 -12.91 -2.47 -8.91
CA ASP A 78 -13.73 -1.84 -9.95
C ASP A 78 -12.92 -0.70 -10.57
N ILE A 79 -12.35 -0.96 -11.75
CA ILE A 79 -11.46 -0.01 -12.42
C ILE A 79 -12.19 1.27 -12.81
N ARG A 80 -13.47 1.17 -13.20
CA ARG A 80 -14.24 2.35 -13.56
C ARG A 80 -14.41 3.30 -12.38
N LYS A 81 -14.70 2.77 -11.20
CA LYS A 81 -14.81 3.58 -9.98
C LYS A 81 -13.46 4.17 -9.59
N ALA A 82 -12.38 3.39 -9.71
CA ALA A 82 -11.04 3.89 -9.44
C ALA A 82 -10.66 5.01 -10.41
N LEU A 83 -10.98 4.88 -11.70
CA LEU A 83 -10.72 5.93 -12.68
C LEU A 83 -11.50 7.20 -12.37
N THR A 84 -12.72 7.08 -11.86
CA THR A 84 -13.49 8.24 -11.41
C THR A 84 -12.75 9.00 -10.30
N ILE A 85 -12.24 8.27 -9.32
CA ILE A 85 -11.44 8.86 -8.24
C ILE A 85 -10.18 9.52 -8.81
N ALA A 86 -9.47 8.81 -9.69
CA ALA A 86 -8.23 9.30 -10.29
C ALA A 86 -8.47 10.62 -11.05
N GLY A 87 -9.55 10.67 -11.83
CA GLY A 87 -9.90 11.86 -12.61
C GLY A 87 -10.30 13.05 -11.72
N GLN A 88 -11.09 12.80 -10.68
CA GLN A 88 -11.52 13.84 -9.75
C GLN A 88 -10.39 14.44 -8.93
N HIS A 89 -9.42 13.63 -8.56
CA HIS A 89 -8.32 14.05 -7.68
C HIS A 89 -6.98 14.23 -8.39
N LYS A 90 -6.95 14.03 -9.71
CA LYS A 90 -5.76 14.20 -10.56
C LYS A 90 -4.57 13.35 -10.06
N ILE A 91 -4.83 12.09 -9.79
CA ILE A 91 -3.82 11.13 -9.35
C ILE A 91 -3.74 9.97 -10.36
N TYR A 92 -2.66 9.21 -10.27
CA TYR A 92 -2.53 8.00 -11.07
C TYR A 92 -3.50 6.92 -10.59
N ALA A 93 -3.91 6.06 -11.50
CA ALA A 93 -4.85 4.98 -11.21
C ALA A 93 -4.34 4.03 -10.11
N TYR A 94 -3.02 3.82 -10.02
CA TYR A 94 -2.44 2.95 -9.01
C TYR A 94 -2.83 3.35 -7.59
N ASP A 95 -2.73 4.65 -7.26
CA ASP A 95 -3.16 5.16 -5.95
C ASP A 95 -4.68 5.02 -5.79
N ALA A 96 -5.42 5.29 -6.86
CA ALA A 96 -6.88 5.18 -6.84
C ALA A 96 -7.35 3.74 -6.59
N TYR A 97 -6.60 2.74 -7.01
CA TYR A 97 -6.94 1.34 -6.72
C TYR A 97 -6.98 1.06 -5.23
N PHE A 98 -6.04 1.61 -4.47
CA PHE A 98 -6.00 1.44 -3.01
C PHE A 98 -7.15 2.18 -2.34
N LEU A 99 -7.46 3.40 -2.80
CA LEU A 99 -8.60 4.17 -2.30
C LEU A 99 -9.92 3.45 -2.57
N GLU A 100 -10.11 2.95 -3.78
CA GLU A 100 -11.33 2.19 -4.13
C GLU A 100 -11.43 0.90 -3.32
N CYS A 101 -10.32 0.22 -3.10
CA CYS A 101 -10.28 -0.99 -2.27
C CYS A 101 -10.78 -0.68 -0.84
N ALA A 102 -10.27 0.39 -0.25
CA ALA A 102 -10.68 0.80 1.10
C ALA A 102 -12.15 1.20 1.15
N ARG A 103 -12.60 1.98 0.15
CA ARG A 103 -13.99 2.43 0.06
C ARG A 103 -14.95 1.26 -0.12
N ALA A 104 -14.66 0.38 -1.07
CA ALA A 104 -15.54 -0.74 -1.41
C ALA A 104 -15.67 -1.76 -0.28
N THR A 105 -14.61 -1.94 0.52
CA THR A 105 -14.60 -2.88 1.63
C THR A 105 -14.95 -2.22 2.97
N ASN A 106 -15.21 -0.90 2.97
CA ASN A 106 -15.45 -0.13 4.17
C ASN A 106 -14.35 -0.36 5.23
N SER A 107 -13.11 -0.37 4.78
CA SER A 107 -11.95 -0.63 5.62
C SER A 107 -11.08 0.61 5.77
N PRO A 108 -10.37 0.77 6.88
CA PRO A 108 -9.43 1.86 7.02
C PRO A 108 -8.23 1.66 6.10
N LEU A 109 -7.59 2.77 5.73
CA LEU A 109 -6.39 2.80 4.91
C LEU A 109 -5.17 3.07 5.79
N LEU A 110 -4.13 2.29 5.60
CA LEU A 110 -2.81 2.52 6.19
C LEU A 110 -1.86 2.91 5.07
N THR A 111 -1.41 4.15 5.08
CA THR A 111 -0.47 4.69 4.09
C THR A 111 0.50 5.65 4.75
N LEU A 112 1.69 5.74 4.19
CA LEU A 112 2.72 6.71 4.60
C LEU A 112 2.69 7.97 3.73
N ASP A 113 1.88 7.99 2.68
CA ASP A 113 1.81 9.09 1.71
C ASP A 113 0.83 10.16 2.18
N ALA A 114 1.35 11.36 2.48
CA ALA A 114 0.55 12.48 2.97
C ALA A 114 -0.51 12.94 1.95
N ALA A 115 -0.20 12.92 0.66
CA ALA A 115 -1.15 13.30 -0.38
C ALA A 115 -2.31 12.32 -0.45
N LEU A 116 -2.01 11.03 -0.36
CA LEU A 116 -3.02 9.98 -0.37
C LEU A 116 -3.94 10.06 0.86
N LYS A 117 -3.37 10.38 2.03
CA LYS A 117 -4.16 10.59 3.25
C LYS A 117 -5.20 11.69 3.07
N LYS A 118 -4.83 12.81 2.45
CA LYS A 118 -5.76 13.93 2.21
C LYS A 118 -6.94 13.51 1.34
N ILE A 119 -6.67 12.75 0.30
CA ILE A 119 -7.72 12.28 -0.61
C ILE A 119 -8.62 11.27 0.11
N ALA A 120 -8.04 10.37 0.88
CA ALA A 120 -8.81 9.39 1.67
C ALA A 120 -9.80 10.08 2.60
N ILE A 121 -9.37 11.14 3.30
CA ILE A 121 -10.24 11.92 4.18
C ILE A 121 -11.41 12.52 3.38
N LYS A 122 -11.14 13.10 2.21
CA LYS A 122 -12.20 13.67 1.36
C LYS A 122 -13.20 12.62 0.91
N LEU A 123 -12.77 11.37 0.74
CA LEU A 123 -13.63 10.26 0.32
C LEU A 123 -14.34 9.59 1.49
N GLY A 124 -14.15 10.05 2.72
CA GLY A 124 -14.74 9.45 3.90
C GLY A 124 -14.09 8.14 4.33
N ILE A 125 -12.88 7.87 3.85
CA ILE A 125 -12.12 6.67 4.22
C ILE A 125 -11.38 6.95 5.53
N ARG A 126 -11.54 6.05 6.51
CA ARG A 126 -10.82 6.17 7.78
C ARG A 126 -9.33 5.89 7.56
N LEU A 127 -8.50 6.60 8.28
CA LEU A 127 -7.06 6.39 8.25
C LEU A 127 -6.59 5.74 9.55
N LEU A 128 -5.64 4.80 9.41
CA LEU A 128 -4.84 4.36 10.54
C LEU A 128 -3.55 5.18 10.49
N GLU A 129 -3.25 5.88 11.58
CA GLU A 129 -2.07 6.76 11.60
C GLU A 129 -0.87 6.05 12.19
N VAL A 130 0.25 6.15 11.47
CA VAL A 130 1.56 5.78 12.00
C VAL A 130 2.04 6.99 12.80
N GLU A 131 2.10 6.84 14.12
CA GLU A 131 2.58 7.92 14.97
C GLU A 131 4.10 8.07 14.85
N PRO A 132 4.59 9.33 14.85
CA PRO A 132 6.02 9.59 14.75
C PRO A 132 6.79 9.11 15.98
#